data_4e588aba3826b3f266dbfce69df1abe3
#
_entry.id   4e588aba3826b3f266dbfce69df1abe3
#
_cell.length_a   1.000
_cell.length_b   1.000
_cell.length_c   1.000
_cell.angle_alpha   90.00
_cell.angle_beta   90.00
_cell.angle_gamma   90.00
#
_symmetry.space_group_name_H-M   'P 1'
#
loop_
_entity.id
_entity.type
_entity.pdbx_description
1 polymer ?
#
loop_
_entity_poly.entity_id
_entity_poly.type
_entity_poly.pdbx_seq_one_letter_code
_entity_poly.pdbx_strand_id
1 'polypeptide(L)'
;TCGRGHKGQKSRAGGKVQMGFEGGQMPLQRRLPKVGFSSRKNIYTVELKYDYLDKIKETEITIDLLKKHNLVNNKAKKVKIIGPVTISSKKKLVDLVATKSVMEFIK
;
A
#
# COMPACT_ATOMS: atom_id res chain seq x y z
N THR A 1 19.81 4.92 -35.11
CA THR A 1 18.42 4.50 -34.85
C THR A 1 17.79 5.20 -33.64
N CYS A 2 18.57 6.05 -32.90
CA CYS A 2 18.13 6.79 -31.73
C CYS A 2 17.43 5.93 -30.64
N GLY A 3 17.87 4.67 -30.48
CA GLY A 3 17.29 3.73 -29.52
C GLY A 3 15.90 3.22 -29.85
N ARG A 4 15.38 3.50 -31.07
CA ARG A 4 14.03 3.11 -31.50
C ARG A 4 13.96 1.80 -32.29
N GLY A 5 15.11 1.21 -32.61
CA GLY A 5 15.21 0.04 -33.48
C GLY A 5 14.98 0.37 -34.95
N HIS A 6 14.58 -0.62 -35.76
CA HIS A 6 14.44 -0.42 -37.21
C HIS A 6 13.05 0.06 -37.63
N LYS A 7 12.12 -0.86 -37.88
CA LYS A 7 10.77 -0.58 -38.40
C LYS A 7 9.71 -0.75 -37.32
N GLY A 8 8.56 -0.16 -37.50
CA GLY A 8 7.41 -0.32 -36.61
C GLY A 8 6.79 1.03 -36.19
N GLN A 9 5.61 0.97 -35.61
CA GLN A 9 4.84 2.15 -35.23
C GLN A 9 5.59 3.03 -34.22
N LYS A 10 6.29 2.42 -33.25
CA LYS A 10 7.05 3.14 -32.18
C LYS A 10 8.33 3.80 -32.70
N SER A 11 8.85 3.40 -33.86
CA SER A 11 10.07 3.97 -34.47
C SER A 11 9.80 5.20 -35.32
N ARG A 12 8.54 5.53 -35.62
CA ARG A 12 8.13 6.68 -36.40
C ARG A 12 7.93 7.94 -35.52
N ALA A 13 7.94 9.11 -36.17
CA ALA A 13 7.58 10.36 -35.49
C ALA A 13 6.12 10.28 -35.00
N GLY A 14 5.88 10.68 -33.73
CA GLY A 14 4.55 10.62 -33.12
C GLY A 14 4.01 9.20 -32.86
N GLY A 15 4.81 8.16 -33.02
CA GLY A 15 4.42 6.75 -32.88
C GLY A 15 4.14 6.35 -31.42
N LYS A 16 3.09 6.92 -30.82
CA LYS A 16 2.65 6.58 -29.46
C LYS A 16 1.48 5.58 -29.52
N VAL A 17 1.65 4.45 -28.87
CA VAL A 17 0.60 3.44 -28.70
C VAL A 17 0.00 3.61 -27.32
N GLN A 18 -1.33 3.57 -27.21
CA GLN A 18 -2.02 3.63 -25.92
C GLN A 18 -1.64 2.42 -25.05
N MET A 19 -1.57 2.66 -23.74
CA MET A 19 -1.31 1.58 -22.78
C MET A 19 -2.47 0.57 -22.81
N GLY A 20 -2.15 -0.73 -22.92
CA GLY A 20 -3.14 -1.79 -23.00
C GLY A 20 -3.79 -1.97 -24.37
N PHE A 21 -3.26 -1.32 -25.44
CA PHE A 21 -3.72 -1.56 -26.81
C PHE A 21 -3.22 -2.91 -27.33
N GLU A 22 -4.14 -3.73 -27.82
CA GLU A 22 -3.90 -5.11 -28.28
C GLU A 22 -4.11 -5.30 -29.79
N GLY A 23 -3.73 -4.30 -30.59
CA GLY A 23 -3.78 -4.41 -32.06
C GLY A 23 -5.18 -4.50 -32.68
N GLY A 24 -6.21 -4.01 -31.98
CA GLY A 24 -7.61 -4.10 -32.41
C GLY A 24 -8.42 -5.18 -31.69
N GLN A 25 -7.77 -6.13 -31.03
CA GLN A 25 -8.42 -7.05 -30.09
C GLN A 25 -9.00 -6.27 -28.90
N MET A 26 -10.13 -6.73 -28.34
CA MET A 26 -10.73 -6.11 -27.15
C MET A 26 -9.72 -6.10 -25.99
N PRO A 27 -9.36 -4.93 -25.43
CA PRO A 27 -8.41 -4.82 -24.34
C PRO A 27 -8.79 -5.68 -23.13
N LEU A 28 -7.80 -6.23 -22.42
CA LEU A 28 -7.99 -7.13 -21.28
C LEU A 28 -8.96 -6.55 -20.25
N GLN A 29 -8.85 -5.27 -19.95
CA GLN A 29 -9.74 -4.56 -19.00
C GLN A 29 -11.23 -4.59 -19.39
N ARG A 30 -11.56 -4.80 -20.66
CA ARG A 30 -12.93 -4.94 -21.16
C ARG A 30 -13.37 -6.40 -21.27
N ARG A 31 -12.42 -7.33 -21.47
CA ARG A 31 -12.70 -8.77 -21.56
C ARG A 31 -13.01 -9.38 -20.19
N LEU A 32 -12.42 -8.84 -19.13
CA LEU A 32 -12.62 -9.34 -17.77
C LEU A 32 -13.93 -8.78 -17.20
N PRO A 33 -14.76 -9.61 -16.55
CA PRO A 33 -15.95 -9.14 -15.85
C PRO A 33 -15.55 -8.25 -14.68
N LYS A 34 -16.33 -7.21 -14.43
CA LYS A 34 -16.17 -6.36 -13.24
C LYS A 34 -16.64 -7.12 -12.01
N VAL A 35 -15.83 -7.14 -10.97
CA VAL A 35 -16.10 -7.86 -9.72
C VAL A 35 -16.02 -6.90 -8.54
N GLY A 36 -17.01 -6.97 -7.65
CA GLY A 36 -17.00 -6.32 -6.34
C GLY A 36 -17.35 -4.84 -6.36
N PHE A 37 -17.32 -4.28 -5.16
CA PHE A 37 -17.58 -2.87 -4.88
C PHE A 37 -16.37 -2.24 -4.19
N SER A 38 -16.15 -0.94 -4.42
CA SER A 38 -15.14 -0.17 -3.71
C SER A 38 -15.72 0.33 -2.38
N SER A 39 -15.16 -0.13 -1.25
CA SER A 39 -15.58 0.33 0.08
C SER A 39 -14.99 1.69 0.39
N ARG A 40 -15.84 2.68 0.66
CA ARG A 40 -15.40 4.02 1.10
C ARG A 40 -14.69 4.01 2.46
N LYS A 41 -14.98 3.00 3.30
CA LYS A 41 -14.36 2.85 4.64
C LYS A 41 -12.88 2.46 4.58
N ASN A 42 -12.43 1.82 3.50
CA ASN A 42 -11.02 1.43 3.35
C ASN A 42 -10.05 2.62 3.38
N ILE A 43 -10.50 3.81 2.98
CA ILE A 43 -9.67 5.02 3.02
C ILE A 43 -9.27 5.40 4.46
N TYR A 44 -10.12 5.06 5.43
CA TYR A 44 -9.95 5.41 6.85
C TYR A 44 -9.31 4.31 7.68
N THR A 45 -9.14 3.12 7.14
CA THR A 45 -8.55 1.98 7.84
C THR A 45 -7.24 1.61 7.19
N VAL A 46 -6.16 1.58 7.98
CA VAL A 46 -4.80 1.28 7.50
C VAL A 46 -4.23 0.12 8.29
N GLU A 47 -3.55 -0.78 7.60
CA GLU A 47 -2.78 -1.86 8.20
C GLU A 47 -1.29 -1.49 8.21
N LEU A 48 -0.63 -1.69 9.34
CA LEU A 48 0.78 -1.39 9.54
C LEU A 48 1.49 -2.59 10.18
N LYS A 49 2.63 -2.99 9.64
CA LYS A 49 3.45 -4.03 10.26
C LYS A 49 4.12 -3.50 11.51
N TYR A 50 4.22 -4.35 12.56
CA TYR A 50 4.84 -3.99 13.83
C TYR A 50 6.28 -3.50 13.67
N ASP A 51 7.04 -4.07 12.75
CA ASP A 51 8.45 -3.74 12.51
C ASP A 51 8.68 -2.27 12.11
N TYR A 52 7.67 -1.61 11.52
CA TYR A 52 7.80 -0.17 11.22
C TYR A 52 7.78 0.71 12.46
N LEU A 53 7.30 0.21 13.61
CA LEU A 53 7.29 0.94 14.87
C LEU A 53 8.71 1.14 15.45
N ASP A 54 9.68 0.35 15.00
CA ASP A 54 11.08 0.49 15.43
C ASP A 54 11.69 1.85 15.03
N LYS A 55 11.17 2.45 13.95
CA LYS A 55 11.57 3.79 13.50
C LYS A 55 11.18 4.89 14.49
N ILE A 56 10.28 4.60 15.42
CA ILE A 56 9.76 5.52 16.42
C ILE A 56 10.51 5.28 17.73
N LYS A 57 11.10 6.31 18.31
CA LYS A 57 11.84 6.21 19.58
C LYS A 57 10.92 6.14 20.81
N GLU A 58 9.72 6.66 20.70
CA GLU A 58 8.73 6.70 21.77
C GLU A 58 8.26 5.29 22.15
N THR A 59 8.00 5.09 23.44
CA THR A 59 7.52 3.82 23.99
C THR A 59 6.00 3.66 23.81
N GLU A 60 5.25 4.76 23.88
CA GLU A 60 3.80 4.76 23.68
C GLU A 60 3.45 5.21 22.26
N ILE A 61 2.71 4.37 21.55
CA ILE A 61 2.36 4.59 20.15
C ILE A 61 0.89 4.97 20.05
N THR A 62 0.62 6.18 19.54
CA THR A 62 -0.70 6.71 19.23
C THR A 62 -0.86 6.92 17.72
N ILE A 63 -2.11 7.09 17.26
CA ILE A 63 -2.38 7.37 15.82
C ILE A 63 -1.70 8.67 15.39
N ASP A 64 -1.66 9.69 16.24
CA ASP A 64 -1.08 10.99 15.89
C ASP A 64 0.45 10.92 15.71
N LEU A 65 1.14 10.11 16.52
CA LEU A 65 2.56 9.82 16.34
C LEU A 65 2.83 9.11 15.01
N LEU A 66 1.98 8.13 14.65
CA LEU A 66 2.11 7.44 13.37
C LEU A 66 1.93 8.37 12.17
N LYS A 67 1.04 9.36 12.27
CA LYS A 67 0.86 10.40 11.26
C LYS A 67 2.06 11.34 11.19
N LYS A 68 2.61 11.78 12.32
CA LYS A 68 3.81 12.64 12.38
C LYS A 68 5.03 11.99 11.72
N HIS A 69 5.20 10.68 11.90
CA HIS A 69 6.28 9.92 11.27
C HIS A 69 5.97 9.49 9.82
N ASN A 70 4.85 9.94 9.23
CA ASN A 70 4.41 9.59 7.87
C ASN A 70 4.29 8.08 7.61
N LEU A 71 4.07 7.27 8.65
CA LEU A 71 3.85 5.83 8.52
C LEU A 71 2.41 5.52 8.13
N VAL A 72 1.50 6.44 8.41
CA VAL A 72 0.07 6.30 8.15
C VAL A 72 -0.48 7.60 7.54
N ASN A 73 -1.40 7.48 6.60
CA ASN A 73 -2.02 8.62 5.94
C ASN A 73 -2.79 9.49 6.96
N ASN A 74 -2.76 10.80 6.80
CA ASN A 74 -3.48 11.77 7.64
C ASN A 74 -4.99 11.53 7.70
N LYS A 75 -5.58 10.93 6.67
CA LYS A 75 -7.02 10.58 6.62
C LYS A 75 -7.37 9.33 7.44
N ALA A 76 -6.38 8.56 7.90
CA ALA A 76 -6.63 7.36 8.68
C ALA A 76 -7.29 7.66 10.01
N LYS A 77 -8.34 6.91 10.32
CA LYS A 77 -9.08 6.95 11.61
C LYS A 77 -8.86 5.69 12.44
N LYS A 78 -8.52 4.58 11.80
CA LYS A 78 -8.26 3.30 12.43
C LYS A 78 -6.98 2.70 11.89
N VAL A 79 -6.13 2.24 12.79
CA VAL A 79 -4.88 1.56 12.42
C VAL A 79 -4.88 0.18 13.08
N LYS A 80 -4.57 -0.84 12.30
CA LYS A 80 -4.42 -2.22 12.77
C LYS A 80 -2.96 -2.63 12.61
N ILE A 81 -2.35 -2.99 13.73
CA ILE A 81 -0.98 -3.48 13.74
C ILE A 81 -0.99 -4.99 13.45
N ILE A 82 -0.19 -5.41 12.48
CA ILE A 82 -0.11 -6.80 12.05
C ILE A 82 1.29 -7.37 12.23
N GLY A 83 1.37 -8.68 12.55
CA GLY A 83 2.62 -9.46 12.58
C GLY A 83 2.99 -10.05 11.21
N PRO A 84 4.09 -10.77 11.09
CA PRO A 84 4.96 -11.25 12.17
C PRO A 84 5.80 -10.14 12.81
N VAL A 85 6.27 -10.37 14.05
CA VAL A 85 7.16 -9.48 14.79
C VAL A 85 8.58 -10.04 14.68
N THR A 86 9.47 -9.30 14.03
CA THR A 86 10.89 -9.65 13.89
C THR A 86 11.78 -8.89 14.87
N ILE A 87 11.24 -7.83 15.48
CA ILE A 87 11.96 -6.91 16.37
C ILE A 87 11.70 -7.28 17.84
N SER A 88 12.73 -7.14 18.66
CA SER A 88 12.67 -7.41 20.10
C SER A 88 12.13 -6.25 20.95
N SER A 89 12.00 -5.04 20.38
CA SER A 89 11.55 -3.86 21.11
C SER A 89 10.04 -3.91 21.38
N LYS A 90 9.67 -3.90 22.65
CA LYS A 90 8.25 -3.84 23.06
C LYS A 90 7.76 -2.38 23.08
N LYS A 91 6.66 -2.13 22.41
CA LYS A 91 5.98 -0.83 22.36
C LYS A 91 4.57 -0.95 22.92
N LYS A 92 4.13 0.04 23.68
CA LYS A 92 2.78 0.12 24.21
C LYS A 92 1.86 0.75 23.16
N LEU A 93 0.80 0.07 22.79
CA LEU A 93 -0.18 0.55 21.83
C LEU A 93 -1.34 1.24 22.55
N VAL A 94 -1.64 2.49 22.18
CA VAL A 94 -2.74 3.27 22.74
C VAL A 94 -3.76 3.54 21.62
N ASP A 95 -5.00 3.11 21.83
CA ASP A 95 -6.11 3.24 20.85
C ASP A 95 -5.85 2.60 19.49
N LEU A 96 -4.98 1.59 19.44
CA LEU A 96 -4.64 0.85 18.22
C LEU A 96 -5.11 -0.60 18.32
N VAL A 97 -5.61 -1.13 17.21
CA VAL A 97 -5.99 -2.55 17.12
C VAL A 97 -4.76 -3.35 16.70
N ALA A 98 -4.55 -4.52 17.32
CA ALA A 98 -3.45 -5.41 16.95
C ALA A 98 -3.95 -6.85 16.72
N THR A 99 -3.21 -7.62 15.94
CA THR A 99 -3.43 -9.06 15.76
C THR A 99 -3.04 -9.83 17.01
N LYS A 100 -3.57 -11.04 17.18
CA LYS A 100 -3.28 -11.90 18.36
C LYS A 100 -1.78 -12.08 18.57
N SER A 101 -1.02 -12.39 17.52
CA SER A 101 0.44 -12.57 17.60
C SER A 101 1.17 -11.34 18.12
N VAL A 102 0.75 -10.13 17.72
CA VAL A 102 1.33 -8.88 18.22
C VAL A 102 0.95 -8.64 19.68
N MET A 103 -0.29 -8.93 20.06
CA MET A 103 -0.76 -8.77 21.44
C MET A 103 -0.04 -9.73 22.40
N GLU A 104 0.23 -10.96 22.00
CA GLU A 104 1.00 -11.94 22.76
C GLU A 104 2.46 -11.50 22.94
N PHE A 105 3.04 -10.88 21.93
CA PHE A 105 4.41 -10.35 22.00
C PHE A 105 4.54 -9.14 22.96
N ILE A 106 3.52 -8.27 23.00
CA ILE A 106 3.55 -7.04 23.82
C ILE A 106 3.31 -7.35 25.30
N LYS A 107 2.54 -8.40 25.62
CA LYS A 107 2.35 -8.86 26.98
C LYS A 107 3.68 -9.31 27.60
#